data_e63c645a3396c586439a7421f5928793
#
_entry.id   e63c645a3396c586439a7421f5928793
#
_cell.length_a   1.000
_cell.length_b   1.000
_cell.length_c   1.000
_cell.angle_alpha   90.00
_cell.angle_beta   90.00
_cell.angle_gamma   90.00
#
_symmetry.space_group_name_H-M   'P 1'
#
loop_
_entity.id
_entity.type
_entity.pdbx_description
1 polymer ?
#
loop_
_entity_poly.entity_id
_entity_poly.type
_entity_poly.pdbx_seq_one_letter_code
_entity_poly.pdbx_strand_id
1 'polypeptide(L)'
;MSRKLSLRTRRIHRYLGISIGIQFLFWTLGGLYFSWNNMKDVHGKTLVDKAEYNFTFEYNEPVRKLFNVIREPIKSVEAIVVHKDSLLRVATSSKNYLLKLNINQYSVKESLTESQIRDFVESRLKEKIEIKEVNYLTKENISKSHEYREKTLPVYAVTLDHPTNTKVYVHPELAKITSVRNDNWRRFDFLWMLHVMDFETRDHITNWTLRIFSVLGLATIFSGFYLFYLSSPTIRKIKKKITKDS
;
A
#
# COMPACT_ATOMS: atom_id res chain seq x y z
N MET A 1 40.35 30.57 12.92
CA MET A 1 39.81 29.25 12.46
C MET A 1 40.69 28.73 11.32
N SER A 2 41.15 27.48 11.38
CA SER A 2 42.18 26.97 10.44
C SER A 2 41.68 26.85 9.01
N ARG A 3 42.39 27.42 8.04
CA ARG A 3 42.17 27.29 6.57
C ARG A 3 42.05 25.81 6.14
N LYS A 4 42.80 24.92 6.81
CA LYS A 4 42.78 23.47 6.59
C LYS A 4 41.40 22.87 6.90
N LEU A 5 40.71 23.28 7.99
CA LEU A 5 39.39 22.78 8.36
C LEU A 5 38.33 23.15 7.29
N SER A 6 38.32 24.40 6.84
CA SER A 6 37.39 24.85 5.79
C SER A 6 37.58 24.07 4.47
N LEU A 7 38.82 23.79 4.07
CA LEU A 7 39.11 23.04 2.84
C LEU A 7 38.67 21.58 2.97
N ARG A 8 38.87 20.96 4.16
CA ARG A 8 38.41 19.58 4.44
C ARG A 8 36.90 19.48 4.43
N THR A 9 36.19 20.42 5.08
CA THR A 9 34.72 20.47 5.08
C THR A 9 34.15 20.63 3.68
N ARG A 10 34.73 21.49 2.84
CA ARG A 10 34.32 21.66 1.42
C ARG A 10 34.46 20.37 0.62
N ARG A 11 35.54 19.62 0.83
CA ARG A 11 35.77 18.34 0.15
C ARG A 11 34.75 17.30 0.61
N ILE A 12 34.54 17.14 1.90
CA ILE A 12 33.57 16.19 2.46
C ILE A 12 32.15 16.53 1.97
N HIS A 13 31.75 17.81 2.07
CA HIS A 13 30.43 18.27 1.61
C HIS A 13 30.20 17.98 0.13
N ARG A 14 31.21 18.11 -0.73
CA ARG A 14 31.11 17.81 -2.15
C ARG A 14 30.81 16.33 -2.42
N TYR A 15 31.53 15.41 -1.77
CA TYR A 15 31.30 13.97 -1.94
C TYR A 15 29.97 13.53 -1.34
N LEU A 16 29.64 14.00 -0.14
CA LEU A 16 28.32 13.77 0.47
C LEU A 16 27.22 14.33 -0.43
N GLY A 17 27.39 15.53 -0.96
CA GLY A 17 26.40 16.18 -1.83
C GLY A 17 26.13 15.39 -3.10
N ILE A 18 27.13 14.77 -3.72
CA ILE A 18 26.91 13.91 -4.90
C ILE A 18 26.16 12.64 -4.49
N SER A 19 26.64 11.91 -3.47
CA SER A 19 26.04 10.64 -3.06
C SER A 19 24.62 10.81 -2.53
N ILE A 20 24.38 11.80 -1.69
CA ILE A 20 23.06 12.07 -1.10
C ILE A 20 22.17 12.81 -2.11
N GLY A 21 22.74 13.65 -2.97
CA GLY A 21 21.99 14.43 -3.96
C GLY A 21 21.19 13.58 -4.94
N ILE A 22 21.72 12.43 -5.34
CA ILE A 22 20.98 11.47 -6.20
C ILE A 22 19.73 10.98 -5.48
N GLN A 23 19.86 10.60 -4.21
CA GLN A 23 18.70 10.14 -3.42
C GLN A 23 17.71 11.27 -3.15
N PHE A 24 18.18 12.49 -2.86
CA PHE A 24 17.30 13.66 -2.72
C PHE A 24 16.53 13.96 -4.00
N LEU A 25 17.14 13.77 -5.17
CA LEU A 25 16.44 13.90 -6.45
C LEU A 25 15.27 12.93 -6.53
N PHE A 26 15.45 11.64 -6.22
CA PHE A 26 14.36 10.66 -6.21
C PHE A 26 13.31 10.97 -5.15
N TRP A 27 13.70 11.44 -3.97
CA TRP A 27 12.77 11.87 -2.93
C TRP A 27 11.93 13.07 -3.36
N THR A 28 12.55 14.05 -4.02
CA THR A 28 11.85 15.24 -4.51
C THR A 28 10.89 14.88 -5.65
N LEU A 29 11.33 14.06 -6.61
CA LEU A 29 10.48 13.57 -7.70
C LEU A 29 9.31 12.71 -7.16
N GLY A 30 9.58 11.83 -6.21
CA GLY A 30 8.56 11.04 -5.54
C GLY A 30 7.56 11.92 -4.79
N GLY A 31 8.03 12.87 -3.99
CA GLY A 31 7.18 13.83 -3.27
C GLY A 31 6.31 14.67 -4.20
N LEU A 32 6.86 15.12 -5.32
CA LEU A 32 6.12 15.85 -6.35
C LEU A 32 5.02 14.96 -6.96
N TYR A 33 5.35 13.73 -7.34
CA TYR A 33 4.39 12.77 -7.85
C TYR A 33 3.27 12.49 -6.83
N PHE A 34 3.60 12.25 -5.56
CA PHE A 34 2.63 11.98 -4.51
C PHE A 34 1.70 13.16 -4.23
N SER A 35 2.21 14.40 -4.34
CA SER A 35 1.41 15.60 -4.11
C SER A 35 0.45 15.93 -5.26
N TRP A 36 0.76 15.53 -6.49
CA TRP A 36 -0.06 15.80 -7.67
C TRP A 36 -1.06 14.70 -8.01
N ASN A 37 -0.78 13.46 -7.61
CA ASN A 37 -1.66 12.35 -7.94
C ASN A 37 -2.77 12.15 -6.92
N ASN A 38 -3.98 11.95 -7.40
CA ASN A 38 -5.13 11.66 -6.56
C ASN A 38 -5.02 10.23 -6.00
N MET A 39 -4.95 10.10 -4.68
CA MET A 39 -4.84 8.80 -4.03
C MET A 39 -6.04 7.88 -4.29
N LYS A 40 -7.22 8.42 -4.66
CA LYS A 40 -8.36 7.60 -5.07
C LYS A 40 -8.07 6.85 -6.37
N ASP A 41 -7.38 7.49 -7.32
CA ASP A 41 -6.98 6.89 -8.59
C ASP A 41 -5.87 5.87 -8.38
N VAL A 42 -4.87 6.20 -7.58
CA VAL A 42 -3.78 5.29 -7.21
C VAL A 42 -4.34 4.01 -6.58
N HIS A 43 -5.33 4.12 -5.69
CA HIS A 43 -5.96 2.95 -5.06
C HIS A 43 -7.07 2.30 -5.88
N GLY A 44 -7.32 2.75 -7.10
CA GLY A 44 -8.33 2.22 -8.01
C GLY A 44 -9.78 2.45 -7.56
N LYS A 45 -10.01 3.40 -6.62
CA LYS A 45 -11.35 3.71 -6.09
C LYS A 45 -12.22 4.46 -7.10
N THR A 46 -11.64 5.01 -8.15
CA THR A 46 -12.37 5.66 -9.26
C THR A 46 -13.07 4.65 -10.13
N LEU A 47 -12.50 3.46 -10.31
CA LEU A 47 -12.99 2.40 -11.18
C LEU A 47 -13.75 1.31 -10.43
N VAL A 48 -13.29 0.96 -9.23
CA VAL A 48 -13.81 -0.17 -8.44
C VAL A 48 -14.31 0.31 -7.10
N ASP A 49 -15.54 -0.04 -6.76
CA ASP A 49 -16.10 0.17 -5.43
C ASP A 49 -15.65 -0.98 -4.50
N LYS A 50 -14.87 -0.62 -3.49
CA LYS A 50 -14.38 -1.56 -2.47
C LYS A 50 -15.25 -1.59 -1.21
N ALA A 51 -16.33 -0.82 -1.17
CA ALA A 51 -17.17 -0.78 0.02
C ALA A 51 -17.76 -2.17 0.30
N GLU A 52 -17.75 -2.55 1.55
CA GLU A 52 -18.51 -3.72 2.01
C GLU A 52 -19.93 -3.26 2.31
N TYR A 53 -20.91 -3.90 1.69
CA TYR A 53 -22.31 -3.63 1.97
C TYR A 53 -22.78 -4.63 3.00
N ASN A 54 -23.27 -4.12 4.11
CA ASN A 54 -23.75 -4.90 5.23
C ASN A 54 -25.26 -4.84 5.30
N PHE A 55 -25.88 -5.85 5.86
CA PHE A 55 -27.30 -5.89 6.15
C PHE A 55 -27.53 -6.42 7.58
N THR A 56 -28.71 -6.14 8.13
CA THR A 56 -29.14 -6.73 9.40
C THR A 56 -29.83 -8.06 9.13
N PHE A 57 -29.58 -9.06 9.98
CA PHE A 57 -30.25 -10.36 9.89
C PHE A 57 -30.84 -10.74 11.25
N GLU A 58 -31.91 -11.51 11.21
CA GLU A 58 -32.53 -12.08 12.42
C GLU A 58 -31.91 -13.45 12.73
N TYR A 59 -31.58 -13.66 14.01
CA TYR A 59 -31.10 -14.94 14.49
C TYR A 59 -32.30 -15.87 14.73
N ASN A 60 -32.82 -16.46 13.65
CA ASN A 60 -33.95 -17.35 13.64
C ASN A 60 -33.50 -18.83 13.55
N GLU A 61 -34.44 -19.76 13.61
CA GLU A 61 -34.18 -21.20 13.60
C GLU A 61 -33.34 -21.66 12.39
N PRO A 62 -33.62 -21.23 11.16
CA PRO A 62 -32.77 -21.58 10.02
C PRO A 62 -31.32 -21.11 10.15
N VAL A 63 -31.10 -19.89 10.63
CA VAL A 63 -29.75 -19.35 10.86
C VAL A 63 -29.05 -20.14 11.97
N ARG A 64 -29.76 -20.51 13.06
CA ARG A 64 -29.22 -21.34 14.12
C ARG A 64 -28.75 -22.70 13.61
N LYS A 65 -29.50 -23.34 12.71
CA LYS A 65 -29.10 -24.61 12.09
C LYS A 65 -27.80 -24.49 11.27
N LEU A 66 -27.59 -23.38 10.57
CA LEU A 66 -26.33 -23.11 9.86
C LEU A 66 -25.13 -23.02 10.82
N PHE A 67 -25.29 -22.31 11.93
CA PHE A 67 -24.22 -22.22 12.94
C PHE A 67 -23.90 -23.55 13.60
N ASN A 68 -24.87 -24.47 13.74
CA ASN A 68 -24.64 -25.81 14.28
C ASN A 68 -23.72 -26.68 13.39
N VAL A 69 -23.55 -26.35 12.12
CA VAL A 69 -22.58 -27.01 11.22
C VAL A 69 -21.14 -26.65 11.59
N ILE A 70 -20.95 -25.47 12.18
CA ILE A 70 -19.62 -24.95 12.57
C ILE A 70 -19.33 -25.48 13.98
N ARG A 71 -18.39 -26.44 14.07
CA ARG A 71 -18.03 -27.09 15.36
C ARG A 71 -16.97 -26.32 16.15
N GLU A 72 -16.46 -25.24 15.60
CA GLU A 72 -15.40 -24.41 16.19
C GLU A 72 -15.98 -23.17 16.87
N PRO A 73 -15.29 -22.63 17.89
CA PRO A 73 -15.68 -21.36 18.50
C PRO A 73 -15.71 -20.23 17.47
N ILE A 74 -16.85 -19.55 17.37
CA ILE A 74 -17.07 -18.43 16.47
C ILE A 74 -16.48 -17.17 17.11
N LYS A 75 -15.62 -16.47 16.37
CA LYS A 75 -15.00 -15.20 16.80
C LYS A 75 -15.81 -13.99 16.36
N SER A 76 -16.29 -13.99 15.11
CA SER A 76 -17.11 -12.91 14.58
C SER A 76 -18.08 -13.42 13.52
N VAL A 77 -19.18 -12.69 13.37
CA VAL A 77 -20.17 -12.89 12.32
C VAL A 77 -20.46 -11.55 11.68
N GLU A 78 -20.32 -11.47 10.36
CA GLU A 78 -20.59 -10.26 9.58
C GLU A 78 -21.58 -10.59 8.45
N ALA A 79 -22.63 -9.82 8.36
CA ALA A 79 -23.61 -9.95 7.29
C ALA A 79 -23.16 -9.11 6.09
N ILE A 80 -22.84 -9.74 4.97
CA ILE A 80 -22.30 -9.12 3.78
C ILE A 80 -23.13 -9.40 2.53
N VAL A 81 -23.15 -8.43 1.62
CA VAL A 81 -23.77 -8.61 0.30
C VAL A 81 -22.70 -8.81 -0.76
N VAL A 82 -22.75 -9.97 -1.42
CA VAL A 82 -21.87 -10.32 -2.53
C VAL A 82 -22.69 -10.49 -3.78
N HIS A 83 -22.59 -9.52 -4.69
CA HIS A 83 -23.45 -9.42 -5.88
C HIS A 83 -24.94 -9.44 -5.50
N LYS A 84 -25.68 -10.50 -5.79
CA LYS A 84 -27.10 -10.69 -5.44
C LYS A 84 -27.32 -11.56 -4.21
N ASP A 85 -26.26 -12.13 -3.66
CA ASP A 85 -26.33 -13.04 -2.53
C ASP A 85 -26.12 -12.32 -1.19
N SER A 86 -27.00 -12.61 -0.23
CA SER A 86 -26.82 -12.25 1.17
C SER A 86 -26.07 -13.38 1.87
N LEU A 87 -24.87 -13.07 2.38
CA LEU A 87 -23.99 -14.04 3.02
C LEU A 87 -23.69 -13.63 4.47
N LEU A 88 -23.54 -14.60 5.36
CA LEU A 88 -22.88 -14.39 6.65
C LEU A 88 -21.43 -14.88 6.54
N ARG A 89 -20.48 -14.00 6.74
CA ARG A 89 -19.08 -14.32 6.91
C ARG A 89 -18.85 -14.64 8.37
N VAL A 90 -18.52 -15.90 8.67
CA VAL A 90 -18.28 -16.39 10.03
C VAL A 90 -16.81 -16.71 10.18
N ALA A 91 -16.12 -15.99 11.06
CA ALA A 91 -14.73 -16.24 11.38
C ALA A 91 -14.62 -17.14 12.61
N THR A 92 -13.84 -18.21 12.50
CA THR A 92 -13.48 -19.10 13.61
C THR A 92 -12.00 -18.95 13.98
N SER A 93 -11.49 -19.84 14.80
CA SER A 93 -10.07 -19.84 15.17
C SER A 93 -9.16 -20.34 14.04
N SER A 94 -9.65 -21.21 13.16
CA SER A 94 -8.85 -21.86 12.12
C SER A 94 -9.16 -21.35 10.72
N LYS A 95 -10.43 -21.05 10.40
CA LYS A 95 -10.86 -20.66 9.04
C LYS A 95 -12.10 -19.79 9.03
N ASN A 96 -12.45 -19.32 7.83
CA ASN A 96 -13.67 -18.57 7.58
C ASN A 96 -14.70 -19.43 6.86
N TYR A 97 -15.98 -19.17 7.11
CA TYR A 97 -17.10 -19.80 6.43
C TYR A 97 -18.00 -18.72 5.83
N LEU A 98 -18.56 -19.02 4.66
CA LEU A 98 -19.58 -18.21 4.03
C LEU A 98 -20.91 -18.96 4.07
N LEU A 99 -21.84 -18.47 4.87
CA LEU A 99 -23.16 -19.02 4.99
C LEU A 99 -24.11 -18.26 4.07
N LYS A 100 -24.64 -18.91 3.03
CA LYS A 100 -25.60 -18.29 2.13
C LYS A 100 -26.98 -18.30 2.75
N LEU A 101 -27.58 -17.11 2.91
CA LEU A 101 -28.94 -16.92 3.35
C LEU A 101 -29.86 -16.83 2.13
N ASN A 102 -30.60 -17.88 1.83
CA ASN A 102 -31.61 -17.87 0.78
C ASN A 102 -32.96 -18.33 1.37
N ILE A 103 -34.06 -17.83 0.83
CA ILE A 103 -35.43 -18.07 1.33
C ILE A 103 -35.74 -19.56 1.43
N ASN A 104 -35.22 -20.39 0.52
CA ASN A 104 -35.54 -21.80 0.44
C ASN A 104 -34.33 -22.76 0.61
N GLN A 105 -33.10 -22.26 0.70
CA GLN A 105 -31.92 -23.11 0.75
C GLN A 105 -30.75 -22.43 1.45
N TYR A 106 -30.42 -22.95 2.60
CA TYR A 106 -29.23 -22.53 3.36
C TYR A 106 -28.05 -23.41 2.98
N SER A 107 -26.94 -22.81 2.65
CA SER A 107 -25.72 -23.56 2.32
C SER A 107 -24.50 -22.98 2.99
N VAL A 108 -23.62 -23.88 3.43
CA VAL A 108 -22.29 -23.51 3.93
C VAL A 108 -21.30 -23.65 2.79
N LYS A 109 -20.52 -22.61 2.55
CA LYS A 109 -19.42 -22.61 1.59
C LYS A 109 -18.13 -22.25 2.31
N GLU A 110 -17.02 -22.80 1.86
CA GLU A 110 -15.71 -22.43 2.37
C GLU A 110 -15.12 -21.25 1.57
N SER A 111 -15.50 -21.11 0.30
CA SER A 111 -15.00 -20.03 -0.56
C SER A 111 -15.96 -19.73 -1.72
N LEU A 112 -15.78 -18.55 -2.33
CA LEU A 112 -16.42 -18.22 -3.61
C LEU A 112 -15.76 -18.98 -4.76
N THR A 113 -16.56 -19.41 -5.72
CA THR A 113 -16.07 -19.98 -6.99
C THR A 113 -15.59 -18.87 -7.94
N GLU A 114 -14.83 -19.25 -8.98
CA GLU A 114 -14.38 -18.28 -10.00
C GLU A 114 -15.53 -17.52 -10.64
N SER A 115 -16.64 -18.21 -10.98
CA SER A 115 -17.82 -17.56 -11.56
C SER A 115 -18.39 -16.51 -10.61
N GLN A 116 -18.52 -16.84 -9.31
CA GLN A 116 -19.01 -15.90 -8.30
C GLN A 116 -18.05 -14.71 -8.10
N ILE A 117 -16.73 -14.95 -8.25
CA ILE A 117 -15.73 -13.88 -8.21
C ILE A 117 -15.90 -12.93 -9.41
N ARG A 118 -16.15 -13.46 -10.61
CA ARG A 118 -16.44 -12.64 -11.79
C ARG A 118 -17.68 -11.76 -11.56
N ASP A 119 -18.80 -12.37 -11.19
CA ASP A 119 -20.05 -11.65 -10.91
C ASP A 119 -19.88 -10.61 -9.80
N PHE A 120 -19.10 -10.95 -8.76
CA PHE A 120 -18.81 -10.04 -7.66
C PHE A 120 -18.00 -8.84 -8.12
N VAL A 121 -16.92 -9.04 -8.89
CA VAL A 121 -16.11 -7.95 -9.43
C VAL A 121 -16.93 -7.08 -10.36
N GLU A 122 -17.68 -7.67 -11.30
CA GLU A 122 -18.55 -6.92 -12.23
C GLU A 122 -19.55 -6.04 -11.49
N SER A 123 -20.15 -6.55 -10.41
CA SER A 123 -21.09 -5.77 -9.58
C SER A 123 -20.47 -4.57 -8.87
N ARG A 124 -19.13 -4.55 -8.76
CA ARG A 124 -18.34 -3.51 -8.08
C ARG A 124 -17.68 -2.53 -9.04
N LEU A 125 -17.77 -2.78 -10.36
CA LEU A 125 -17.29 -1.83 -11.36
C LEU A 125 -18.25 -0.64 -11.46
N LYS A 126 -17.68 0.55 -11.53
CA LYS A 126 -18.45 1.80 -11.70
C LYS A 126 -18.83 2.08 -13.15
N GLU A 127 -18.22 1.37 -14.06
CA GLU A 127 -18.53 1.39 -15.49
C GLU A 127 -18.46 -0.03 -16.06
N LYS A 128 -19.05 -0.24 -17.22
CA LYS A 128 -19.07 -1.56 -17.87
C LYS A 128 -17.69 -1.85 -18.47
N ILE A 129 -16.97 -2.80 -17.88
CA ILE A 129 -15.64 -3.25 -18.32
C ILE A 129 -15.63 -4.76 -18.36
N GLU A 130 -15.06 -5.32 -19.42
CA GLU A 130 -14.92 -6.77 -19.57
C GLU A 130 -13.79 -7.33 -18.70
N ILE A 131 -13.97 -8.53 -18.18
CA ILE A 131 -12.94 -9.28 -17.46
C ILE A 131 -12.13 -10.07 -18.49
N LYS A 132 -10.86 -9.71 -18.65
CA LYS A 132 -9.94 -10.34 -19.58
C LYS A 132 -9.44 -11.70 -19.07
N GLU A 133 -9.11 -11.80 -17.80
CA GLU A 133 -8.45 -12.98 -17.23
C GLU A 133 -8.71 -13.08 -15.72
N VAL A 134 -8.80 -14.31 -15.20
CA VAL A 134 -8.87 -14.57 -13.76
C VAL A 134 -7.82 -15.62 -13.39
N ASN A 135 -6.92 -15.25 -12.47
CA ASN A 135 -5.84 -16.11 -12.00
C ASN A 135 -5.99 -16.39 -10.50
N TYR A 136 -5.87 -17.66 -10.11
CA TYR A 136 -5.87 -18.04 -8.70
C TYR A 136 -4.44 -18.06 -8.16
N LEU A 137 -4.18 -17.21 -7.15
CA LEU A 137 -2.86 -17.03 -6.53
C LEU A 137 -2.83 -17.69 -5.16
N THR A 138 -1.82 -18.53 -4.96
CA THR A 138 -1.51 -19.22 -3.72
C THR A 138 -0.08 -18.91 -3.26
N LYS A 139 0.33 -19.44 -2.12
CA LYS A 139 1.71 -19.27 -1.62
C LYS A 139 2.75 -19.91 -2.53
N GLU A 140 2.36 -20.94 -3.28
CA GLU A 140 3.24 -21.71 -4.14
C GLU A 140 3.51 -21.02 -5.49
N ASN A 141 2.56 -20.22 -5.99
CA ASN A 141 2.65 -19.62 -7.33
C ASN A 141 2.85 -18.09 -7.33
N ILE A 142 3.00 -17.48 -6.14
CA ILE A 142 3.27 -16.04 -6.01
C ILE A 142 4.75 -15.78 -5.69
N SER A 143 5.39 -14.84 -6.40
CA SER A 143 6.75 -14.40 -6.07
C SER A 143 6.75 -13.36 -4.94
N LYS A 144 7.87 -13.24 -4.21
CA LYS A 144 8.06 -12.22 -3.17
C LYS A 144 7.95 -10.78 -3.69
N SER A 145 8.31 -10.55 -4.95
CA SER A 145 8.25 -9.24 -5.62
C SER A 145 6.91 -8.94 -6.29
N HIS A 146 5.92 -9.84 -6.16
CA HIS A 146 4.60 -9.66 -6.78
C HIS A 146 3.88 -8.44 -6.22
N GLU A 147 3.06 -7.77 -7.04
CA GLU A 147 2.31 -6.56 -6.63
C GLU A 147 1.25 -6.81 -5.54
N TYR A 148 0.93 -8.08 -5.23
CA TYR A 148 0.06 -8.52 -4.13
C TYR A 148 0.84 -9.07 -2.92
N ARG A 149 2.13 -8.77 -2.80
CA ARG A 149 3.00 -9.21 -1.70
C ARG A 149 2.44 -8.81 -0.32
N GLU A 150 2.86 -9.54 0.72
CA GLU A 150 2.54 -9.30 2.14
C GLU A 150 1.03 -9.27 2.48
N LYS A 151 0.19 -9.86 1.63
CA LYS A 151 -1.25 -9.97 1.85
C LYS A 151 -1.68 -11.42 2.01
N THR A 152 -2.87 -11.58 2.60
CA THR A 152 -3.45 -12.90 2.84
C THR A 152 -3.75 -13.63 1.54
N LEU A 153 -3.36 -14.88 1.47
CA LEU A 153 -3.63 -15.82 0.40
C LEU A 153 -4.52 -16.97 0.92
N PRO A 154 -5.30 -17.61 0.07
CA PRO A 154 -5.35 -17.47 -1.40
C PRO A 154 -6.15 -16.25 -1.88
N VAL A 155 -5.95 -15.85 -3.15
CA VAL A 155 -6.65 -14.71 -3.75
C VAL A 155 -6.88 -14.93 -5.25
N TYR A 156 -8.00 -14.45 -5.78
CA TYR A 156 -8.22 -14.33 -7.22
C TYR A 156 -7.75 -12.97 -7.70
N ALA A 157 -6.88 -12.96 -8.72
CA ALA A 157 -6.44 -11.78 -9.45
C ALA A 157 -7.27 -11.65 -10.74
N VAL A 158 -8.21 -10.72 -10.76
CA VAL A 158 -9.11 -10.46 -11.88
C VAL A 158 -8.56 -9.29 -12.69
N THR A 159 -8.10 -9.57 -13.91
CA THR A 159 -7.56 -8.56 -14.85
C THR A 159 -8.70 -7.99 -15.66
N LEU A 160 -8.84 -6.67 -15.63
CA LEU A 160 -9.86 -5.93 -16.42
C LEU A 160 -9.28 -5.54 -17.77
N ASP A 161 -10.13 -5.55 -18.81
CA ASP A 161 -9.80 -4.99 -20.12
C ASP A 161 -9.96 -3.46 -20.09
N HIS A 162 -8.97 -2.81 -19.50
CA HIS A 162 -8.96 -1.36 -19.30
C HIS A 162 -7.56 -0.78 -19.55
N PRO A 163 -7.44 0.43 -20.17
CA PRO A 163 -6.16 1.04 -20.54
C PRO A 163 -5.16 1.22 -19.39
N THR A 164 -5.62 1.25 -18.15
CA THR A 164 -4.77 1.37 -16.95
C THR A 164 -4.24 0.04 -16.43
N ASN A 165 -4.41 -1.07 -17.17
CA ASN A 165 -3.98 -2.42 -16.77
C ASN A 165 -4.41 -2.78 -15.34
N THR A 166 -5.70 -2.55 -15.05
CA THR A 166 -6.23 -2.71 -13.68
C THR A 166 -6.44 -4.19 -13.35
N LYS A 167 -5.95 -4.59 -12.17
CA LYS A 167 -6.21 -5.90 -11.55
C LYS A 167 -6.94 -5.72 -10.22
N VAL A 168 -8.01 -6.50 -10.04
CA VAL A 168 -8.81 -6.55 -8.81
C VAL A 168 -8.50 -7.85 -8.07
N TYR A 169 -8.06 -7.75 -6.83
CA TYR A 169 -7.71 -8.89 -5.99
C TYR A 169 -8.83 -9.19 -5.01
N VAL A 170 -9.41 -10.39 -5.10
CA VAL A 170 -10.55 -10.83 -4.29
C VAL A 170 -10.17 -12.06 -3.49
N HIS A 171 -10.28 -11.97 -2.16
CA HIS A 171 -10.08 -13.10 -1.27
C HIS A 171 -11.35 -13.97 -1.27
N PRO A 172 -11.29 -15.23 -1.72
CA PRO A 172 -12.49 -16.04 -1.93
C PRO A 172 -13.19 -16.47 -0.62
N GLU A 173 -12.43 -16.76 0.43
CA GLU A 173 -12.98 -17.15 1.73
C GLU A 173 -13.55 -15.98 2.53
N LEU A 174 -13.03 -14.75 2.29
CA LEU A 174 -13.54 -13.54 2.91
C LEU A 174 -14.62 -12.85 2.09
N ALA A 175 -14.81 -13.26 0.83
CA ALA A 175 -15.70 -12.60 -0.12
C ALA A 175 -15.46 -11.07 -0.17
N LYS A 176 -14.19 -10.67 -0.26
CA LYS A 176 -13.77 -9.27 -0.10
C LYS A 176 -12.73 -8.86 -1.14
N ILE A 177 -12.90 -7.66 -1.69
CA ILE A 177 -11.85 -7.01 -2.50
C ILE A 177 -10.76 -6.49 -1.57
N THR A 178 -9.60 -7.13 -1.62
CA THR A 178 -8.45 -6.80 -0.76
C THR A 178 -7.56 -5.72 -1.36
N SER A 179 -7.45 -5.69 -2.69
CA SER A 179 -6.62 -4.72 -3.40
C SER A 179 -7.13 -4.46 -4.80
N VAL A 180 -6.83 -3.26 -5.31
CA VAL A 180 -6.89 -2.92 -6.73
C VAL A 180 -5.54 -2.35 -7.10
N ARG A 181 -4.98 -2.81 -8.20
CA ARG A 181 -3.67 -2.39 -8.73
C ARG A 181 -3.85 -1.94 -10.17
N ASN A 182 -3.38 -0.74 -10.45
CA ASN A 182 -3.38 -0.14 -11.78
C ASN A 182 -2.00 0.48 -12.07
N ASP A 183 -1.79 1.03 -13.24
CA ASP A 183 -0.50 1.61 -13.61
C ASP A 183 -0.10 2.81 -12.73
N ASN A 184 -1.07 3.61 -12.26
CA ASN A 184 -0.80 4.69 -11.31
C ASN A 184 -0.29 4.15 -9.97
N TRP A 185 -0.88 3.03 -9.51
CA TRP A 185 -0.40 2.35 -8.31
C TRP A 185 1.01 1.77 -8.52
N ARG A 186 1.32 1.18 -9.68
CA ARG A 186 2.66 0.62 -9.97
C ARG A 186 3.72 1.71 -9.99
N ARG A 187 3.41 2.88 -10.58
CA ARG A 187 4.29 4.05 -10.54
C ARG A 187 4.49 4.57 -9.13
N PHE A 188 3.40 4.67 -8.35
CA PHE A 188 3.46 5.06 -6.95
C PHE A 188 4.34 4.09 -6.14
N ASP A 189 4.12 2.79 -6.26
CA ASP A 189 4.87 1.74 -5.58
C ASP A 189 6.37 1.76 -5.91
N PHE A 190 6.71 2.02 -7.18
CA PHE A 190 8.10 2.17 -7.60
C PHE A 190 8.78 3.38 -6.96
N LEU A 191 8.14 4.55 -6.98
CA LEU A 191 8.67 5.77 -6.36
C LEU A 191 8.71 5.64 -4.83
N TRP A 192 7.74 4.96 -4.25
CA TRP A 192 7.71 4.64 -2.82
C TRP A 192 8.89 3.74 -2.42
N MET A 193 9.17 2.69 -3.20
CA MET A 193 10.35 1.83 -3.00
C MET A 193 11.65 2.66 -2.96
N LEU A 194 11.83 3.59 -3.90
CA LEU A 194 12.99 4.48 -3.92
C LEU A 194 13.01 5.44 -2.71
N HIS A 195 11.83 5.87 -2.26
CA HIS A 195 11.70 6.79 -1.13
C HIS A 195 12.06 6.10 0.20
N VAL A 196 11.56 4.89 0.43
CA VAL A 196 11.83 4.13 1.67
C VAL A 196 13.13 3.32 1.60
N MET A 197 13.75 3.22 0.41
CA MET A 197 14.99 2.46 0.16
C MET A 197 14.88 0.98 0.60
N ASP A 198 13.68 0.42 0.49
CA ASP A 198 13.41 -1.01 0.69
C ASP A 198 13.15 -1.67 -0.67
N PHE A 199 14.18 -2.30 -1.22
CA PHE A 199 14.15 -2.89 -2.57
C PHE A 199 13.57 -4.31 -2.61
N GLU A 200 13.36 -4.94 -1.45
CA GLU A 200 12.79 -6.29 -1.37
C GLU A 200 11.28 -6.25 -1.17
N THR A 201 10.83 -5.72 -0.05
CA THR A 201 9.42 -5.75 0.35
C THR A 201 8.70 -4.46 0.01
N ARG A 202 9.41 -3.33 -0.10
CA ARG A 202 8.93 -1.97 -0.42
C ARG A 202 8.01 -1.35 0.65
N ASP A 203 7.83 -2.01 1.77
CA ASP A 203 6.89 -1.59 2.82
C ASP A 203 7.57 -1.35 4.19
N HIS A 204 8.84 -1.79 4.37
CA HIS A 204 9.57 -1.65 5.62
C HIS A 204 10.35 -0.33 5.70
N ILE A 205 9.79 0.63 6.45
CA ILE A 205 10.41 1.94 6.70
C ILE A 205 11.58 1.82 7.68
N THR A 206 11.63 0.77 8.52
CA THR A 206 12.65 0.58 9.55
C THR A 206 13.88 -0.19 9.04
N ASN A 207 14.42 0.18 7.86
CA ASN A 207 15.62 -0.46 7.32
C ASN A 207 16.87 0.37 7.58
N TRP A 208 18.02 -0.32 7.62
CA TRP A 208 19.32 0.31 7.90
C TRP A 208 19.77 1.26 6.78
N THR A 209 19.43 0.96 5.55
CA THR A 209 19.76 1.80 4.38
C THR A 209 19.18 3.18 4.54
N LEU A 210 17.88 3.29 4.84
CA LEU A 210 17.19 4.56 5.06
C LEU A 210 17.80 5.33 6.26
N ARG A 211 18.13 4.64 7.36
CA ARG A 211 18.75 5.27 8.54
C ARG A 211 20.11 5.87 8.22
N ILE A 212 20.97 5.12 7.52
CA ILE A 212 22.31 5.59 7.11
C ILE A 212 22.18 6.82 6.21
N PHE A 213 21.35 6.75 5.17
CA PHE A 213 21.13 7.88 4.28
C PHE A 213 20.53 9.10 4.98
N SER A 214 19.63 8.91 5.95
CA SER A 214 19.09 10.01 6.76
C SER A 214 20.18 10.70 7.58
N VAL A 215 21.07 9.95 8.24
CA VAL A 215 22.19 10.52 8.98
C VAL A 215 23.17 11.25 8.06
N LEU A 216 23.52 10.66 6.92
CA LEU A 216 24.40 11.31 5.92
C LEU A 216 23.72 12.57 5.33
N GLY A 217 22.41 12.54 5.13
CA GLY A 217 21.62 13.70 4.70
C GLY A 217 21.71 14.85 5.71
N LEU A 218 21.51 14.57 6.99
CA LEU A 218 21.68 15.55 8.06
C LEU A 218 23.11 16.10 8.08
N ALA A 219 24.13 15.26 7.98
CA ALA A 219 25.53 15.69 7.93
C ALA A 219 25.79 16.60 6.71
N THR A 220 25.17 16.31 5.57
CA THR A 220 25.27 17.14 4.36
C THR A 220 24.63 18.52 4.60
N ILE A 221 23.44 18.57 5.17
CA ILE A 221 22.72 19.82 5.49
C ILE A 221 23.55 20.66 6.48
N PHE A 222 23.99 20.10 7.58
CA PHE A 222 24.79 20.83 8.56
C PHE A 222 26.12 21.31 8.00
N SER A 223 26.81 20.51 7.18
CA SER A 223 28.04 20.93 6.53
C SER A 223 27.80 22.10 5.54
N GLY A 224 26.64 22.12 4.86
CA GLY A 224 26.22 23.21 3.99
C GLY A 224 25.98 24.51 4.76
N PHE A 225 25.22 24.46 5.87
CA PHE A 225 25.02 25.64 6.73
C PHE A 225 26.33 26.16 7.33
N TYR A 226 27.22 25.25 7.73
CA TYR A 226 28.53 25.63 8.21
C TYR A 226 29.36 26.35 7.15
N LEU A 227 29.38 25.85 5.92
CA LEU A 227 30.06 26.50 4.80
C LEU A 227 29.42 27.85 4.45
N PHE A 228 28.12 27.97 4.48
CA PHE A 228 27.39 29.21 4.32
C PHE A 228 27.84 30.25 5.38
N TYR A 229 27.84 29.83 6.67
CA TYR A 229 28.30 30.70 7.77
C TYR A 229 29.73 31.20 7.55
N LEU A 230 30.63 30.35 7.08
CA LEU A 230 32.03 30.73 6.81
C LEU A 230 32.20 31.65 5.61
N SER A 231 31.36 31.50 4.57
CA SER A 231 31.50 32.23 3.29
C SER A 231 30.68 33.51 3.23
N SER A 232 29.64 33.65 4.06
CA SER A 232 28.71 34.78 4.01
C SER A 232 29.38 36.12 4.28
N PRO A 233 29.30 37.11 3.35
CA PRO A 233 29.85 38.46 3.54
C PRO A 233 29.17 39.20 4.69
N THR A 234 27.86 38.99 4.86
CA THR A 234 27.05 39.62 5.92
C THR A 234 27.53 39.21 7.29
N ILE A 235 27.75 37.91 7.51
CA ILE A 235 28.25 37.39 8.78
C ILE A 235 29.66 37.91 9.06
N ARG A 236 30.51 38.04 8.04
CA ARG A 236 31.85 38.61 8.20
C ARG A 236 31.79 40.09 8.58
N LYS A 237 30.87 40.89 8.03
CA LYS A 237 30.65 42.29 8.42
C LYS A 237 30.18 42.41 9.86
N ILE A 238 29.21 41.61 10.27
CA ILE A 238 28.72 41.59 11.66
C ILE A 238 29.84 41.25 12.64
N LYS A 239 30.65 40.20 12.38
CA LYS A 239 31.82 39.88 13.22
C LYS A 239 32.81 41.00 13.33
N LYS A 240 33.16 41.68 12.23
CA LYS A 240 34.08 42.84 12.24
C LYS A 240 33.53 43.98 13.06
N LYS A 241 32.22 44.20 13.08
CA LYS A 241 31.58 45.26 13.86
C LYS A 241 31.67 44.93 15.36
N ILE A 242 31.32 43.73 15.78
CA ILE A 242 31.37 43.30 17.15
C ILE A 242 32.80 43.35 17.72
N THR A 243 33.83 42.93 16.95
CA THR A 243 35.24 42.99 17.37
C THR A 243 35.82 44.39 17.33
N LYS A 244 35.14 45.38 16.78
CA LYS A 244 35.57 46.78 16.79
C LYS A 244 34.97 47.57 17.95
N ASP A 245 33.80 47.08 18.46
CA ASP A 245 33.04 47.73 19.52
C ASP A 245 33.37 47.10 20.94
N SER A 246 34.23 46.08 20.98
CA SER A 246 34.83 45.50 22.17
C SER A 246 36.32 45.80 22.27
#